data_c7ce2b643a177369358ac377fb76c27b
#
_entry.id   c7ce2b643a177369358ac377fb76c27b
#
_cell.length_a   1.000
_cell.length_b   1.000
_cell.length_c   1.000
_cell.angle_alpha   90.00
_cell.angle_beta   90.00
_cell.angle_gamma   90.00
#
_symmetry.space_group_name_H-M   'P 1'
#
loop_
_entity.id
_entity.type
_entity.pdbx_description
1 polymer ?
#
loop_
_entity_poly.entity_id
_entity_poly.type
_entity_poly.pdbx_seq_one_letter_code
_entity_poly.pdbx_strand_id
1 'polypeptide(L)'
;MADLPPAAVATLPRRRFGVDSAHENYKWWTLSCTGLGMLLATINSGTLIIALPDLERALGTSILELVWVILAYMIASTVLVLTAGRLSDLFGRKYAYVGGFVVFALASLGAGFAGSGTELILWRIVQGMGAAFLFANAAALVTDAFP
;
A
#
# COMPACT_ATOMS: atom_id res chain seq x y z
N MET A 1 5.93 39.95 -34.11
CA MET A 1 5.50 38.72 -33.41
C MET A 1 6.59 37.71 -33.74
N ALA A 2 7.58 37.58 -32.82
CA ALA A 2 8.81 36.85 -33.09
C ALA A 2 8.60 35.38 -32.79
N ASP A 3 8.81 34.53 -33.79
CA ASP A 3 8.78 33.09 -33.72
C ASP A 3 9.92 32.60 -32.82
N LEU A 4 9.60 32.11 -31.64
CA LEU A 4 10.55 31.37 -30.81
C LEU A 4 10.79 29.99 -31.44
N PRO A 5 12.07 29.58 -31.60
CA PRO A 5 12.38 28.30 -32.20
C PRO A 5 11.88 27.15 -31.31
N PRO A 6 11.34 26.04 -31.88
CA PRO A 6 10.75 24.94 -31.14
C PRO A 6 11.72 24.18 -30.22
N ALA A 7 13.02 24.41 -30.33
CA ALA A 7 14.04 23.81 -29.49
C ALA A 7 14.12 24.41 -28.07
N ALA A 8 13.56 25.60 -27.84
CA ALA A 8 13.61 26.26 -26.52
C ALA A 8 12.60 25.70 -25.50
N VAL A 9 11.59 24.96 -25.93
CA VAL A 9 10.57 24.37 -25.08
C VAL A 9 11.06 23.05 -24.44
N ALA A 10 12.09 22.43 -24.98
CA ALA A 10 12.58 21.11 -24.57
C ALA A 10 13.53 21.12 -23.37
N THR A 11 13.91 22.29 -22.85
CA THR A 11 14.96 22.40 -21.79
C THR A 11 14.46 22.86 -20.44
N LEU A 12 13.16 22.86 -20.17
CA LEU A 12 12.72 23.07 -18.80
C LEU A 12 13.07 21.81 -17.97
N PRO A 13 13.97 21.93 -16.97
CA PRO A 13 14.25 20.81 -16.10
C PRO A 13 12.93 20.44 -15.39
N ARG A 14 12.36 19.28 -15.73
CA ARG A 14 11.33 18.67 -14.88
C ARG A 14 11.93 18.58 -13.48
N ARG A 15 11.45 19.40 -12.56
CA ARG A 15 11.78 19.27 -11.14
C ARG A 15 11.33 17.87 -10.70
N ARG A 16 12.24 16.90 -10.83
CA ARG A 16 12.11 15.60 -10.18
C ARG A 16 12.40 15.83 -8.70
N PHE A 17 11.35 16.00 -7.92
CA PHE A 17 11.44 15.83 -6.49
C PHE A 17 11.75 14.35 -6.23
N GLY A 18 12.98 14.05 -5.85
CA GLY A 18 13.31 12.72 -5.35
C GLY A 18 14.69 12.25 -5.81
N VAL A 19 15.39 11.68 -4.87
CA VAL A 19 16.63 10.92 -4.90
C VAL A 19 17.15 10.61 -6.31
N ASP A 20 18.35 11.04 -6.62
CA ASP A 20 19.04 10.83 -7.90
C ASP A 20 18.85 9.39 -8.40
N SER A 21 18.15 9.25 -9.50
CA SER A 21 18.08 8.02 -10.30
C SER A 21 19.43 7.65 -10.93
N ALA A 22 20.50 8.40 -10.60
CA ALA A 22 21.85 8.20 -11.05
C ALA A 22 22.58 7.05 -10.34
N HIS A 23 22.04 6.52 -9.23
CA HIS A 23 22.61 5.34 -8.61
C HIS A 23 22.13 4.08 -9.36
N GLU A 24 23.09 3.36 -9.94
CA GLU A 24 22.90 2.09 -10.65
C GLU A 24 22.07 1.06 -9.81
N ASN A 25 22.10 1.20 -8.49
CA ASN A 25 21.36 0.35 -7.56
C ASN A 25 19.96 0.86 -7.20
N TYR A 26 19.50 2.04 -7.65
CA TYR A 26 18.19 2.60 -7.29
C TYR A 26 17.03 1.68 -7.69
N LYS A 27 17.10 1.09 -8.88
CA LYS A 27 16.12 0.14 -9.40
C LYS A 27 15.97 -1.10 -8.52
N TRP A 28 17.10 -1.63 -8.02
CA TRP A 28 17.10 -2.81 -7.16
C TRP A 28 16.55 -2.51 -5.77
N TRP A 29 16.86 -1.34 -5.21
CA TRP A 29 16.26 -0.89 -3.95
C TRP A 29 14.76 -0.67 -4.08
N THR A 30 14.28 -0.06 -5.16
CA THR A 30 12.85 0.13 -5.41
C THR A 30 12.14 -1.21 -5.54
N LEU A 31 12.71 -2.14 -6.31
CA LEU A 31 12.15 -3.47 -6.47
C LEU A 31 12.10 -4.23 -5.13
N SER A 32 13.17 -4.17 -4.34
CA SER A 32 13.21 -4.83 -3.03
C SER A 32 12.19 -4.25 -2.06
N CYS A 33 12.09 -2.93 -1.95
CA CYS A 33 11.14 -2.27 -1.06
C CYS A 33 9.69 -2.54 -1.47
N THR A 34 9.37 -2.44 -2.76
CA THR A 34 8.02 -2.70 -3.26
C THR A 34 7.66 -4.18 -3.15
N GLY A 35 8.59 -5.07 -3.45
CA GLY A 35 8.42 -6.51 -3.31
C GLY A 35 8.18 -6.91 -1.86
N LEU A 36 8.93 -6.36 -0.91
CA LEU A 36 8.77 -6.62 0.51
C LEU A 36 7.39 -6.16 1.01
N GLY A 37 6.93 -4.98 0.61
CA GLY A 37 5.60 -4.49 0.96
C GLY A 37 4.47 -5.37 0.43
N MET A 38 4.58 -5.83 -0.82
CA MET A 38 3.62 -6.76 -1.42
C MET A 38 3.63 -8.13 -0.72
N LEU A 39 4.82 -8.65 -0.40
CA LEU A 39 4.98 -9.90 0.32
C LEU A 39 4.33 -9.81 1.72
N LEU A 40 4.58 -8.74 2.46
CA LEU A 40 3.97 -8.51 3.78
C LEU A 40 2.44 -8.44 3.69
N ALA A 41 1.88 -7.73 2.71
CA ALA A 41 0.44 -7.64 2.52
C ALA A 41 -0.19 -9.01 2.19
N THR A 42 0.52 -9.85 1.41
CA THR A 42 0.06 -11.18 1.01
C THR A 42 0.14 -12.18 2.18
N ILE A 43 1.27 -12.20 2.89
CA ILE A 43 1.47 -13.09 4.05
C ILE A 43 0.46 -12.75 5.15
N ASN A 44 0.19 -11.46 5.39
CA ASN A 44 -0.77 -11.02 6.39
C ASN A 44 -2.17 -11.64 6.19
N SER A 45 -2.62 -11.77 4.95
CA SER A 45 -3.91 -12.41 4.65
C SER A 45 -3.88 -13.92 4.91
N GLY A 46 -2.79 -14.60 4.55
CA GLY A 46 -2.63 -16.03 4.76
C GLY A 46 -2.51 -16.40 6.23
N THR A 47 -1.74 -15.63 7.00
CA THR A 47 -1.53 -15.86 8.44
C THR A 47 -2.84 -15.81 9.21
N LEU A 48 -3.74 -14.91 8.87
CA LEU A 48 -5.03 -14.79 9.54
C LEU A 48 -5.88 -16.05 9.39
N ILE A 49 -5.90 -16.65 8.19
CA ILE A 49 -6.68 -17.87 7.94
C ILE A 49 -6.20 -19.02 8.85
N ILE A 50 -4.88 -19.12 9.03
CA ILE A 50 -4.30 -20.15 9.90
C ILE A 50 -4.61 -19.87 11.38
N ALA A 51 -4.63 -18.59 11.78
CA ALA A 51 -4.88 -18.17 13.16
C ALA A 51 -6.39 -18.15 13.53
N LEU A 52 -7.31 -18.39 12.59
CA LEU A 52 -8.76 -18.35 12.81
C LEU A 52 -9.22 -19.15 14.05
N PRO A 53 -8.83 -20.42 14.25
CA PRO A 53 -9.29 -21.20 15.40
C PRO A 53 -8.80 -20.64 16.74
N ASP A 54 -7.60 -20.08 16.75
CA ASP A 54 -7.01 -19.49 17.96
C ASP A 54 -7.67 -18.14 18.29
N LEU A 55 -8.00 -17.36 17.27
CA LEU A 55 -8.73 -16.09 17.40
C LEU A 55 -10.15 -16.31 17.93
N GLU A 56 -10.85 -17.34 17.45
CA GLU A 56 -12.18 -17.72 17.94
C GLU A 56 -12.15 -17.98 19.46
N ARG A 57 -11.16 -18.73 19.92
CA ARG A 57 -10.99 -19.05 21.34
C ARG A 57 -10.53 -17.86 22.18
N ALA A 58 -9.58 -17.08 21.65
CA ALA A 58 -8.98 -15.98 22.40
C ALA A 58 -9.93 -14.77 22.53
N LEU A 59 -10.70 -14.46 21.49
CA LEU A 59 -11.62 -13.33 21.48
C LEU A 59 -13.04 -13.70 21.90
N GLY A 60 -13.35 -15.00 22.05
CA GLY A 60 -14.71 -15.47 22.36
C GLY A 60 -15.74 -15.05 21.28
N THR A 61 -15.27 -14.92 20.04
CA THR A 61 -16.05 -14.41 18.92
C THR A 61 -16.60 -15.57 18.04
N SER A 62 -17.61 -15.29 17.23
CA SER A 62 -18.17 -16.30 16.34
C SER A 62 -17.36 -16.44 15.05
N ILE A 63 -17.44 -17.62 14.41
CA ILE A 63 -16.85 -17.86 13.09
C ILE A 63 -17.34 -16.83 12.07
N LEU A 64 -18.61 -16.41 12.16
CA LEU A 64 -19.17 -15.40 11.27
C LEU A 64 -18.48 -14.05 11.42
N GLU A 65 -18.17 -13.61 12.62
CA GLU A 65 -17.38 -12.39 12.88
C GLU A 65 -15.97 -12.50 12.30
N LEU A 66 -15.33 -13.66 12.43
CA LEU A 66 -14.00 -13.90 11.86
C LEU A 66 -14.01 -13.89 10.33
N VAL A 67 -15.09 -14.36 9.68
CA VAL A 67 -15.28 -14.20 8.24
C VAL A 67 -15.33 -12.71 7.86
N TRP A 68 -16.06 -11.89 8.64
CA TRP A 68 -16.08 -10.44 8.43
C TRP A 68 -14.72 -9.77 8.63
N VAL A 69 -13.89 -10.26 9.52
CA VAL A 69 -12.50 -9.78 9.69
C VAL A 69 -11.70 -9.94 8.40
N ILE A 70 -11.86 -11.06 7.69
CA ILE A 70 -11.19 -11.30 6.41
C ILE A 70 -11.80 -10.42 5.31
N LEU A 71 -13.13 -10.43 5.21
CA LEU A 71 -13.86 -9.68 4.17
C LEU A 71 -13.64 -8.17 4.28
N ALA A 72 -13.60 -7.62 5.48
CA ALA A 72 -13.38 -6.20 5.72
C ALA A 72 -12.06 -5.71 5.10
N TYR A 73 -10.98 -6.45 5.28
CA TYR A 73 -9.70 -6.15 4.65
C TYR A 73 -9.78 -6.24 3.12
N MET A 74 -10.36 -7.32 2.59
CA MET A 74 -10.47 -7.54 1.14
C MET A 74 -11.31 -6.47 0.47
N ILE A 75 -12.47 -6.15 1.04
CA ILE A 75 -13.39 -5.12 0.51
C ILE A 75 -12.69 -3.76 0.55
N ALA A 76 -12.12 -3.36 1.69
CA ALA A 76 -11.45 -2.08 1.84
C ALA A 76 -10.30 -1.92 0.85
N SER A 77 -9.44 -2.93 0.71
CA SER A 77 -8.31 -2.88 -0.22
C SER A 77 -8.77 -2.83 -1.68
N THR A 78 -9.76 -3.63 -2.07
CA THR A 78 -10.24 -3.70 -3.46
C THR A 78 -10.98 -2.42 -3.88
N VAL A 79 -11.88 -1.93 -3.04
CA VAL A 79 -12.68 -0.72 -3.34
C VAL A 79 -11.79 0.52 -3.44
N LEU A 80 -10.78 0.60 -2.57
CA LEU A 80 -9.94 1.79 -2.48
C LEU A 80 -8.75 1.78 -3.44
N VAL A 81 -8.39 0.65 -4.06
CA VAL A 81 -7.19 0.58 -4.91
C VAL A 81 -7.22 1.57 -6.08
N LEU A 82 -8.37 1.76 -6.72
CA LEU A 82 -8.52 2.72 -7.82
C LEU A 82 -8.40 4.17 -7.34
N THR A 83 -9.03 4.47 -6.20
CA THR A 83 -8.95 5.81 -5.58
C THR A 83 -7.53 6.09 -5.08
N ALA A 84 -6.88 5.11 -4.46
CA ALA A 84 -5.50 5.19 -4.02
C ALA A 84 -4.55 5.45 -5.19
N GLY A 85 -4.77 4.81 -6.35
CA GLY A 85 -4.01 5.07 -7.58
C GLY A 85 -4.11 6.52 -8.03
N ARG A 86 -5.33 7.06 -8.12
CA ARG A 86 -5.56 8.47 -8.50
C ARG A 86 -4.95 9.45 -7.51
N LEU A 87 -5.10 9.22 -6.21
CA LEU A 87 -4.47 10.04 -5.18
C LEU A 87 -2.94 10.01 -5.29
N SER A 88 -2.38 8.84 -5.59
CA SER A 88 -0.94 8.67 -5.76
C SER A 88 -0.39 9.46 -6.95
N ASP A 89 -1.15 9.60 -8.02
CA ASP A 89 -0.78 10.42 -9.16
C ASP A 89 -0.77 11.92 -8.82
N LEU A 90 -1.65 12.37 -7.89
CA LEU A 90 -1.71 13.77 -7.44
C LEU A 90 -0.62 14.12 -6.41
N PHE A 91 -0.42 13.28 -5.40
CA PHE A 91 0.49 13.54 -4.28
C PHE A 91 1.89 12.98 -4.48
N GLY A 92 2.08 12.14 -5.49
CA GLY A 92 3.32 11.45 -5.80
C GLY A 92 3.35 10.01 -5.28
N ARG A 93 3.63 9.08 -6.18
CA ARG A 93 3.58 7.62 -5.96
C ARG A 93 4.46 7.15 -4.80
N LYS A 94 5.65 7.74 -4.65
CA LYS A 94 6.58 7.41 -3.57
C LYS A 94 6.00 7.74 -2.20
N TYR A 95 5.43 8.95 -2.04
CA TYR A 95 4.86 9.38 -0.77
C TYR A 95 3.59 8.60 -0.44
N ALA A 96 2.76 8.33 -1.43
CA ALA A 96 1.56 7.52 -1.29
C ALA A 96 1.90 6.08 -0.88
N TYR A 97 2.95 5.48 -1.45
CA TYR A 97 3.41 4.14 -1.09
C TYR A 97 3.91 4.09 0.36
N VAL A 98 4.79 5.03 0.75
CA VAL A 98 5.31 5.09 2.13
C VAL A 98 4.20 5.35 3.14
N GLY A 99 3.28 6.28 2.83
CA GLY A 99 2.11 6.55 3.67
C GLY A 99 1.21 5.32 3.83
N GLY A 100 0.93 4.61 2.74
CA GLY A 100 0.20 3.35 2.76
C GLY A 100 0.88 2.28 3.62
N PHE A 101 2.21 2.17 3.51
CA PHE A 101 2.97 1.23 4.33
C PHE A 101 2.90 1.58 5.83
N VAL A 102 3.01 2.85 6.20
CA VAL A 102 2.89 3.30 7.59
C VAL A 102 1.50 3.00 8.14
N VAL A 103 0.44 3.32 7.39
CA VAL A 103 -0.95 3.02 7.77
C VAL A 103 -1.15 1.51 7.95
N PHE A 104 -0.63 0.71 7.01
CA PHE A 104 -0.70 -0.74 7.08
C PHE A 104 0.00 -1.30 8.33
N ALA A 105 1.21 -0.82 8.63
CA ALA A 105 2.00 -1.26 9.78
C ALA A 105 1.33 -0.88 11.11
N LEU A 106 0.86 0.35 11.24
CA LEU A 106 0.16 0.82 12.44
C LEU A 106 -1.15 0.06 12.67
N ALA A 107 -1.92 -0.18 11.60
CA ALA A 107 -3.14 -0.97 11.68
C ALA A 107 -2.86 -2.43 12.06
N SER A 108 -1.75 -3.01 11.59
CA SER A 108 -1.31 -4.35 11.99
C SER A 108 -0.97 -4.42 13.47
N LEU A 109 -0.28 -3.41 14.00
CA LEU A 109 -0.01 -3.29 15.42
C LEU A 109 -1.30 -3.15 16.24
N GLY A 110 -2.21 -2.26 15.82
CA GLY A 110 -3.52 -2.08 16.46
C GLY A 110 -4.35 -3.37 16.47
N ALA A 111 -4.36 -4.11 15.36
CA ALA A 111 -5.03 -5.41 15.28
C ALA A 111 -4.47 -6.44 16.27
N GLY A 112 -3.17 -6.39 16.58
CA GLY A 112 -2.54 -7.25 17.59
C GLY A 112 -2.99 -6.97 19.01
N PHE A 113 -3.54 -5.79 19.30
CA PHE A 113 -4.08 -5.41 20.61
C PHE A 113 -5.61 -5.47 20.68
N ALA A 114 -6.28 -5.89 19.60
CA ALA A 114 -7.73 -5.99 19.58
C ALA A 114 -8.27 -6.96 20.65
N GLY A 115 -9.19 -6.48 21.46
CA GLY A 115 -9.83 -7.26 22.54
C GLY A 115 -11.17 -7.88 22.13
N SER A 116 -11.66 -7.62 20.91
CA SER A 116 -12.92 -8.14 20.39
C SER A 116 -12.89 -8.33 18.88
N GLY A 117 -13.79 -9.16 18.34
CA GLY A 117 -13.93 -9.38 16.92
C GLY A 117 -14.29 -8.09 16.14
N THR A 118 -15.18 -7.28 16.70
CA THR A 118 -15.58 -5.99 16.10
C THR A 118 -14.40 -5.01 16.03
N GLU A 119 -13.58 -4.91 17.08
CA GLU A 119 -12.38 -4.08 17.10
C GLU A 119 -11.38 -4.55 16.03
N LEU A 120 -11.22 -5.86 15.91
CA LEU A 120 -10.37 -6.46 14.89
C LEU A 120 -10.87 -6.14 13.48
N ILE A 121 -12.19 -6.15 13.22
CA ILE A 121 -12.77 -5.74 11.93
C ILE A 121 -12.41 -4.29 11.61
N LEU A 122 -12.51 -3.37 12.56
CA LEU A 122 -12.16 -1.96 12.35
C LEU A 122 -10.68 -1.80 11.96
N TRP A 123 -9.77 -2.46 12.68
CA TRP A 123 -8.35 -2.45 12.33
C TRP A 123 -8.08 -3.05 10.96
N ARG A 124 -8.85 -4.07 10.55
CA ARG A 124 -8.76 -4.67 9.22
C ARG A 124 -9.20 -3.73 8.10
N ILE A 125 -10.20 -2.90 8.32
CA ILE A 125 -10.59 -1.84 7.36
C ILE A 125 -9.43 -0.87 7.18
N VAL A 126 -8.87 -0.35 8.25
CA VAL A 126 -7.73 0.59 8.19
C VAL A 126 -6.51 -0.06 7.52
N GLN A 127 -6.23 -1.32 7.83
CA GLN A 127 -5.15 -2.08 7.20
C GLN A 127 -5.38 -2.27 5.70
N GLY A 128 -6.63 -2.54 5.28
CA GLY A 128 -7.03 -2.62 3.88
C GLY A 128 -6.86 -1.29 3.13
N MET A 129 -7.11 -0.15 3.78
CA MET A 129 -6.81 1.17 3.22
C MET A 129 -5.31 1.33 2.94
N GLY A 130 -4.44 0.98 3.89
CA GLY A 130 -2.99 0.97 3.70
C GLY A 130 -2.56 0.06 2.55
N ALA A 131 -3.10 -1.17 2.51
CA ALA A 131 -2.83 -2.14 1.45
C ALA A 131 -3.23 -1.64 0.05
N ALA A 132 -4.35 -0.90 -0.06
CA ALA A 132 -4.79 -0.31 -1.33
C ALA A 132 -3.71 0.62 -1.94
N PHE A 133 -3.06 1.44 -1.12
CA PHE A 133 -1.95 2.28 -1.56
C PHE A 133 -0.71 1.47 -1.96
N LEU A 134 -0.42 0.39 -1.24
CA LEU A 134 0.68 -0.52 -1.59
C LEU A 134 0.43 -1.18 -2.95
N PHE A 135 -0.74 -1.77 -3.15
CA PHE A 135 -1.09 -2.46 -4.39
C PHE A 135 -1.16 -1.50 -5.59
N ALA A 136 -1.79 -0.32 -5.43
CA ALA A 136 -1.92 0.67 -6.49
C ALA A 136 -0.57 1.20 -6.99
N ASN A 137 0.43 1.31 -6.12
CA ASN A 137 1.70 1.95 -6.44
C ASN A 137 2.84 0.98 -6.71
N ALA A 138 2.77 -0.28 -6.26
CA ALA A 138 3.86 -1.23 -6.39
C ALA A 138 4.29 -1.43 -7.85
N ALA A 139 3.34 -1.76 -8.73
CA ALA A 139 3.62 -1.96 -10.15
C ALA A 139 4.15 -0.68 -10.83
N ALA A 140 3.54 0.48 -10.50
CA ALA A 140 3.92 1.76 -11.06
C ALA A 140 5.34 2.18 -10.65
N LEU A 141 5.72 1.98 -9.38
CA LEU A 141 7.05 2.29 -8.88
C LEU A 141 8.13 1.41 -9.53
N VAL A 142 7.81 0.13 -9.77
CA VAL A 142 8.73 -0.77 -10.47
C VAL A 142 8.89 -0.34 -11.93
N THR A 143 7.80 -0.08 -12.64
CA THR A 143 7.89 0.38 -14.05
C THR A 143 8.58 1.73 -14.20
N ASP A 144 8.44 2.64 -13.25
CA ASP A 144 9.15 3.93 -13.25
C ASP A 144 10.65 3.78 -12.98
N ALA A 145 11.07 2.71 -12.27
CA ALA A 145 12.47 2.43 -11.97
C ALA A 145 13.21 1.64 -13.08
N PHE A 146 12.47 0.90 -13.89
CA PHE A 146 13.00 0.14 -15.04
C PHE A 146 12.43 0.74 -16.32
N PRO A 147 13.21 1.57 -17.03
CA PRO A 147 12.80 2.15 -18.31
C PRO A 147 12.71 1.11 -19.43
#